data_c7b0d026a12abdc36cf259d25abb65cc
#
_entry.id   c7b0d026a12abdc36cf259d25abb65cc
#
_cell.length_a   1.000
_cell.length_b   1.000
_cell.length_c   1.000
_cell.angle_alpha   90.00
_cell.angle_beta   90.00
_cell.angle_gamma   90.00
#
_symmetry.space_group_name_H-M   'P 1'
#
loop_
_entity.id
_entity.type
_entity.pdbx_description
1 polymer ?
#
loop_
_entity_poly.entity_id
_entity_poly.type
_entity_poly.pdbx_seq_one_letter_code
_entity_poly.pdbx_strand_id
1 'polypeptide(L)'
;MKSAFERVSEITDELFAVVHFAGVYMLDSLVEMDSAAFERIFKINLGGVYLINKTFLPLLKSGSRIVITTSELAPLDPLPFTGVYAVSKAALDKYAYSLAMELQLMGIKVSVLRAGAVATDMLGVSTDALDRFCKNTTLYACNAERFKQIVDSVEARSVSPSRIAEKTLRILSKRKPRFAYSINRNPLLLLLNVLPKRLQLWIIKQVLKQK
;
A
#
# COMPACT_ATOMS: atom_id res chain seq x y z
N MET A 1 16.68 9.33 11.05
CA MET A 1 15.84 10.47 10.59
C MET A 1 16.53 11.81 10.83
N LYS A 2 16.96 12.16 12.04
CA LYS A 2 17.73 13.41 12.30
C LYS A 2 18.91 13.60 11.33
N SER A 3 19.80 12.62 11.24
CA SER A 3 20.96 12.67 10.35
C SER A 3 20.58 12.86 8.86
N ALA A 4 19.47 12.27 8.39
CA ALA A 4 19.02 12.48 7.02
C ALA A 4 18.47 13.90 6.80
N PHE A 5 17.74 14.44 7.78
CA PHE A 5 17.25 15.82 7.73
C PHE A 5 18.41 16.82 7.72
N GLU A 6 19.39 16.66 8.61
CA GLU A 6 20.58 17.50 8.68
C GLU A 6 21.32 17.56 7.35
N ARG A 7 21.59 16.39 6.74
CA ARG A 7 22.25 16.30 5.44
C ARG A 7 21.47 16.96 4.28
N VAL A 8 20.14 16.88 4.31
CA VAL A 8 19.31 17.55 3.29
C VAL A 8 19.29 19.05 3.53
N SER A 9 19.22 19.49 4.81
CA SER A 9 19.21 20.92 5.17
C SER A 9 20.54 21.62 4.88
N GLU A 10 21.65 20.88 4.81
CA GLU A 10 22.95 21.39 4.35
C GLU A 10 22.97 21.71 2.84
N ILE A 11 22.07 21.08 2.07
CA ILE A 11 22.00 21.20 0.59
C ILE A 11 20.93 22.20 0.17
N THR A 12 19.79 22.23 0.87
CA THR A 12 18.64 23.06 0.49
C THR A 12 17.78 23.41 1.72
N ASP A 13 17.16 24.58 1.66
CA ASP A 13 16.19 25.08 2.64
C ASP A 13 14.73 24.86 2.18
N GLU A 14 14.54 24.31 0.97
CA GLU A 14 13.22 24.03 0.41
C GLU A 14 13.19 22.70 -0.36
N LEU A 15 12.13 21.91 -0.16
CA LEU A 15 11.83 20.71 -0.92
C LEU A 15 10.60 20.95 -1.79
N PHE A 16 10.74 20.69 -3.09
CA PHE A 16 9.63 20.66 -4.02
C PHE A 16 8.65 19.53 -3.70
N ALA A 17 9.14 18.34 -3.36
CA ALA A 17 8.30 17.21 -3.04
C ALA A 17 8.97 16.18 -2.13
N VAL A 18 8.13 15.49 -1.34
CA VAL A 18 8.47 14.22 -0.65
C VAL A 18 7.67 13.09 -1.30
N VAL A 19 8.35 12.03 -1.72
CA VAL A 19 7.73 10.88 -2.38
C VAL A 19 8.00 9.61 -1.59
N HIS A 20 6.92 8.93 -1.19
CA HIS A 20 6.99 7.70 -0.40
C HIS A 20 6.73 6.48 -1.27
N PHE A 21 7.77 5.68 -1.52
CA PHE A 21 7.69 4.37 -2.15
C PHE A 21 7.95 3.22 -1.17
N ALA A 22 8.69 3.50 -0.10
CA ALA A 22 9.08 2.49 0.87
C ALA A 22 7.85 1.85 1.54
N GLY A 23 7.90 0.56 1.69
CA GLY A 23 6.89 -0.23 2.37
C GLY A 23 7.25 -1.70 2.35
N VAL A 24 6.58 -2.48 3.19
CA VAL A 24 6.73 -3.93 3.22
C VAL A 24 5.40 -4.60 2.94
N TYR A 25 5.47 -5.72 2.25
CA TYR A 25 4.35 -6.63 2.04
C TYR A 25 4.39 -7.73 3.09
N MET A 26 3.22 -8.15 3.55
CA MET A 26 3.06 -9.30 4.43
C MET A 26 1.77 -10.01 4.10
N LEU A 27 1.84 -11.34 4.06
CA LEU A 27 0.71 -12.23 3.87
C LEU A 27 0.75 -13.26 4.99
N ASP A 28 -0.30 -13.29 5.79
CA ASP A 28 -0.42 -14.23 6.90
C ASP A 28 -1.87 -14.29 7.39
N SER A 29 -2.19 -15.30 8.20
CA SER A 29 -3.45 -15.38 8.92
C SER A 29 -3.48 -14.37 10.06
N LEU A 30 -4.54 -13.57 10.16
CA LEU A 30 -4.73 -12.62 11.26
C LEU A 30 -4.81 -13.26 12.65
N VAL A 31 -5.06 -14.57 12.71
CA VAL A 31 -5.22 -15.30 13.97
C VAL A 31 -4.03 -16.22 14.29
N GLU A 32 -3.12 -16.46 13.32
CA GLU A 32 -1.92 -17.27 13.53
C GLU A 32 -0.63 -16.43 13.53
N MET A 33 -0.66 -15.22 12.94
CA MET A 33 0.53 -14.39 12.80
C MET A 33 1.10 -13.93 14.15
N ASP A 34 2.41 -13.80 14.19
CA ASP A 34 3.11 -13.23 15.34
C ASP A 34 2.77 -11.75 15.57
N SER A 35 2.58 -11.38 16.86
CA SER A 35 2.24 -9.99 17.23
C SER A 35 3.32 -8.99 16.85
N ALA A 36 4.60 -9.36 16.95
CA ALA A 36 5.70 -8.47 16.55
C ALA A 36 5.71 -8.25 15.03
N ALA A 37 5.32 -9.25 14.23
CA ALA A 37 5.14 -9.10 12.79
C ALA A 37 3.98 -8.16 12.45
N PHE A 38 2.86 -8.28 13.19
CA PHE A 38 1.72 -7.36 13.07
C PHE A 38 2.13 -5.92 13.36
N GLU A 39 2.81 -5.66 14.47
CA GLU A 39 3.28 -4.31 14.83
C GLU A 39 4.29 -3.76 13.82
N ARG A 40 5.20 -4.60 13.36
CA ARG A 40 6.26 -4.22 12.41
C ARG A 40 5.70 -3.66 11.10
N ILE A 41 4.65 -4.26 10.53
CA ILE A 41 4.09 -3.78 9.26
C ILE A 41 3.50 -2.37 9.42
N PHE A 42 2.81 -2.09 10.53
CA PHE A 42 2.28 -0.75 10.82
C PHE A 42 3.38 0.26 11.10
N LYS A 43 4.40 -0.14 11.86
CA LYS A 43 5.56 0.70 12.15
C LYS A 43 6.28 1.14 10.88
N ILE A 44 6.39 0.26 9.88
CA ILE A 44 7.05 0.57 8.61
C ILE A 44 6.09 1.31 7.67
N ASN A 45 4.94 0.72 7.36
CA ASN A 45 4.06 1.24 6.30
C ASN A 45 3.37 2.55 6.67
N LEU A 46 3.01 2.74 7.93
CA LEU A 46 2.34 3.95 8.42
C LEU A 46 3.28 4.84 9.23
N GLY A 47 3.94 4.29 10.24
CA GLY A 47 4.82 5.04 11.13
C GLY A 47 6.02 5.67 10.41
N GLY A 48 6.61 4.94 9.45
CA GLY A 48 7.69 5.47 8.62
C GLY A 48 7.27 6.70 7.82
N VAL A 49 6.11 6.65 7.18
CA VAL A 49 5.56 7.78 6.41
C VAL A 49 5.27 8.99 7.31
N TYR A 50 4.64 8.74 8.47
CA TYR A 50 4.39 9.78 9.48
C TYR A 50 5.70 10.46 9.93
N LEU A 51 6.71 9.68 10.29
CA LEU A 51 7.98 10.19 10.77
C LEU A 51 8.72 11.02 9.71
N ILE A 52 8.71 10.58 8.44
CA ILE A 52 9.33 11.31 7.34
C ILE A 52 8.59 12.65 7.13
N ASN A 53 7.27 12.62 7.02
CA ASN A 53 6.49 13.84 6.82
C ASN A 53 6.71 14.84 7.96
N LYS A 54 6.67 14.38 9.22
CA LYS A 54 6.93 15.22 10.40
C LYS A 54 8.34 15.82 10.38
N THR A 55 9.34 15.03 10.01
CA THR A 55 10.75 15.44 10.03
C THR A 55 11.04 16.47 8.93
N PHE A 56 10.52 16.26 7.73
CA PHE A 56 10.83 17.11 6.57
C PHE A 56 9.82 18.25 6.34
N LEU A 57 8.75 18.34 7.15
CA LEU A 57 7.78 19.43 7.07
C LEU A 57 8.41 20.84 7.08
N PRO A 58 9.46 21.15 7.87
CA PRO A 58 10.07 22.49 7.85
C PRO A 58 10.64 22.92 6.50
N LEU A 59 11.00 21.95 5.63
CA LEU A 59 11.52 22.21 4.28
C LEU A 59 10.40 22.28 3.21
N LEU A 60 9.13 22.00 3.56
CA LEU A 60 8.01 22.09 2.64
C LEU A 60 7.37 23.48 2.71
N LYS A 61 7.24 24.13 1.56
CA LYS A 61 6.66 25.47 1.41
C LYS A 61 5.32 25.40 0.68
N SER A 62 4.61 26.53 0.62
CA SER A 62 3.42 26.65 -0.23
C SER A 62 3.77 26.31 -1.68
N GLY A 63 3.04 25.36 -2.27
CA GLY A 63 3.35 24.81 -3.59
C GLY A 63 4.06 23.45 -3.56
N SER A 64 4.69 23.07 -2.44
CA SER A 64 5.32 21.75 -2.27
C SER A 64 4.30 20.61 -2.34
N ARG A 65 4.77 19.40 -2.53
CA ARG A 65 3.95 18.21 -2.75
C ARG A 65 4.39 17.03 -1.91
N ILE A 66 3.42 16.21 -1.50
CA ILE A 66 3.67 14.89 -0.91
C ILE A 66 2.94 13.86 -1.78
N VAL A 67 3.65 12.83 -2.23
CA VAL A 67 3.06 11.69 -2.95
C VAL A 67 3.32 10.42 -2.14
N ILE A 68 2.24 9.74 -1.75
CA ILE A 68 2.31 8.53 -0.92
C ILE A 68 1.83 7.34 -1.74
N THR A 69 2.69 6.34 -1.92
CA THR A 69 2.30 5.10 -2.58
C THR A 69 1.57 4.21 -1.58
N THR A 70 0.28 4.03 -1.81
CA THR A 70 -0.56 3.11 -1.07
C THR A 70 -0.75 1.80 -1.87
N SER A 71 -1.92 1.21 -1.88
CA SER A 71 -2.24 0.02 -2.66
C SER A 71 -3.61 0.18 -3.30
N GLU A 72 -3.85 -0.56 -4.39
CA GLU A 72 -5.21 -0.72 -4.93
C GLU A 72 -6.17 -1.30 -3.89
N LEU A 73 -5.64 -2.08 -2.91
CA LEU A 73 -6.41 -2.66 -1.82
C LEU A 73 -6.83 -1.64 -0.75
N ALA A 74 -6.19 -0.47 -0.69
CA ALA A 74 -6.45 0.50 0.37
C ALA A 74 -7.92 0.99 0.46
N PRO A 75 -8.62 1.22 -0.66
CA PRO A 75 -10.06 1.56 -0.63
C PRO A 75 -10.99 0.35 -0.69
N LEU A 76 -10.45 -0.87 -0.79
CA LEU A 76 -11.21 -2.10 -1.00
C LEU A 76 -11.31 -2.94 0.27
N ASP A 77 -12.25 -3.88 0.29
CA ASP A 77 -12.34 -4.89 1.34
C ASP A 77 -11.17 -5.88 1.20
N PRO A 78 -10.53 -6.22 2.33
CA PRO A 78 -9.40 -7.14 2.30
C PRO A 78 -9.84 -8.56 1.92
N LEU A 79 -8.95 -9.28 1.23
CA LEU A 79 -9.09 -10.71 1.02
C LEU A 79 -8.49 -11.48 2.21
N PRO A 80 -8.90 -12.75 2.42
CA PRO A 80 -8.26 -13.61 3.41
C PRO A 80 -6.74 -13.63 3.23
N PHE A 81 -6.02 -13.73 4.33
CA PHE A 81 -4.56 -13.83 4.43
C PHE A 81 -3.78 -12.57 3.97
N THR A 82 -4.41 -11.67 3.20
CA THR A 82 -3.84 -10.35 2.86
C THR A 82 -4.24 -9.26 3.86
N GLY A 83 -5.01 -9.61 4.89
CA GLY A 83 -5.68 -8.68 5.79
C GLY A 83 -4.75 -7.68 6.45
N VAL A 84 -3.63 -8.11 7.02
CA VAL A 84 -2.70 -7.22 7.73
C VAL A 84 -2.09 -6.17 6.79
N TYR A 85 -1.71 -6.56 5.58
CA TYR A 85 -1.21 -5.63 4.58
C TYR A 85 -2.30 -4.65 4.12
N ALA A 86 -3.47 -5.16 3.76
CA ALA A 86 -4.59 -4.34 3.30
C ALA A 86 -5.00 -3.31 4.36
N VAL A 87 -5.10 -3.70 5.64
CA VAL A 87 -5.42 -2.80 6.76
C VAL A 87 -4.33 -1.76 6.95
N SER A 88 -3.04 -2.11 6.86
CA SER A 88 -1.95 -1.15 6.96
C SER A 88 -2.00 -0.09 5.84
N LYS A 89 -2.33 -0.51 4.61
CA LYS A 89 -2.47 0.39 3.46
C LYS A 89 -3.76 1.22 3.49
N ALA A 90 -4.85 0.68 4.03
CA ALA A 90 -6.07 1.43 4.28
C ALA A 90 -5.86 2.51 5.36
N ALA A 91 -5.15 2.18 6.44
CA ALA A 91 -4.77 3.15 7.47
C ALA A 91 -3.88 4.27 6.88
N LEU A 92 -2.91 3.90 6.04
CA LEU A 92 -2.06 4.87 5.34
C LEU A 92 -2.85 5.78 4.40
N ASP A 93 -3.83 5.25 3.67
CA ASP A 93 -4.69 6.03 2.77
C ASP A 93 -5.55 7.03 3.55
N LYS A 94 -6.09 6.64 4.71
CA LYS A 94 -6.82 7.52 5.63
C LYS A 94 -5.92 8.57 6.27
N TYR A 95 -4.73 8.19 6.72
CA TYR A 95 -3.70 9.13 7.18
C TYR A 95 -3.39 10.17 6.11
N ALA A 96 -3.14 9.75 4.88
CA ALA A 96 -2.83 10.65 3.76
C ALA A 96 -3.98 11.64 3.49
N TYR A 97 -5.24 11.20 3.63
CA TYR A 97 -6.39 12.08 3.44
C TYR A 97 -6.50 13.13 4.56
N SER A 98 -6.32 12.72 5.82
CA SER A 98 -6.28 13.67 6.95
C SER A 98 -5.14 14.69 6.77
N LEU A 99 -3.94 14.19 6.43
CA LEU A 99 -2.78 15.03 6.15
C LEU A 99 -3.05 16.02 5.01
N ALA A 100 -3.78 15.61 3.97
CA ALA A 100 -4.15 16.48 2.86
C ALA A 100 -5.07 17.62 3.32
N MET A 101 -6.03 17.34 4.21
CA MET A 101 -6.92 18.36 4.78
C MET A 101 -6.16 19.37 5.63
N GLU A 102 -5.16 18.93 6.38
CA GLU A 102 -4.33 19.82 7.20
C GLU A 102 -3.37 20.66 6.34
N LEU A 103 -2.61 20.01 5.47
CA LEU A 103 -1.53 20.66 4.71
C LEU A 103 -2.03 21.56 3.57
N GLN A 104 -3.26 21.39 3.08
CA GLN A 104 -3.86 22.34 2.14
C GLN A 104 -3.96 23.76 2.74
N LEU A 105 -4.10 23.89 4.07
CA LEU A 105 -4.11 25.18 4.77
C LEU A 105 -2.76 25.89 4.68
N MET A 106 -1.69 25.15 4.45
CA MET A 106 -0.33 25.65 4.23
C MET A 106 0.03 25.75 2.73
N GLY A 107 -0.92 25.46 1.82
CA GLY A 107 -0.68 25.43 0.37
C GLY A 107 0.11 24.21 -0.12
N ILE A 108 0.35 23.20 0.73
CA ILE A 108 1.05 21.95 0.38
C ILE A 108 0.02 20.93 -0.12
N LYS A 109 0.35 20.22 -1.19
CA LYS A 109 -0.56 19.26 -1.84
C LYS A 109 -0.18 17.84 -1.54
N VAL A 110 -1.14 17.03 -1.08
CA VAL A 110 -0.94 15.60 -0.81
C VAL A 110 -1.74 14.79 -1.82
N SER A 111 -1.09 13.78 -2.40
CA SER A 111 -1.73 12.81 -3.31
C SER A 111 -1.35 11.39 -2.94
N VAL A 112 -2.25 10.44 -3.15
CA VAL A 112 -1.95 9.01 -3.05
C VAL A 112 -1.88 8.39 -4.44
N LEU A 113 -0.92 7.47 -4.62
CA LEU A 113 -0.82 6.58 -5.77
C LEU A 113 -1.18 5.16 -5.32
N ARG A 114 -2.39 4.72 -5.65
CA ARG A 114 -2.91 3.38 -5.37
C ARG A 114 -2.44 2.42 -6.45
N ALA A 115 -1.35 1.72 -6.18
CA ALA A 115 -0.74 0.79 -7.11
C ALA A 115 -1.26 -0.64 -6.90
N GLY A 116 -1.59 -1.33 -8.01
CA GLY A 116 -1.70 -2.78 -8.05
C GLY A 116 -0.33 -3.43 -8.18
N ALA A 117 -0.26 -4.66 -8.70
CA ALA A 117 0.99 -5.39 -8.84
C ALA A 117 2.01 -4.65 -9.73
N VAL A 118 3.24 -4.52 -9.24
CA VAL A 118 4.37 -3.88 -9.92
C VAL A 118 5.53 -4.86 -9.94
N ALA A 119 6.18 -5.03 -11.10
CA ALA A 119 7.33 -5.92 -11.28
C ALA A 119 8.58 -5.35 -10.58
N THR A 120 8.65 -5.51 -9.26
CA THR A 120 9.75 -5.12 -8.37
C THR A 120 10.12 -6.30 -7.49
N ASP A 121 11.20 -6.18 -6.72
CA ASP A 121 11.60 -7.19 -5.72
C ASP A 121 10.48 -7.49 -4.70
N MET A 122 9.58 -6.54 -4.47
CA MET A 122 8.40 -6.76 -3.62
C MET A 122 7.47 -7.87 -4.17
N LEU A 123 7.45 -8.08 -5.48
CA LEU A 123 6.67 -9.17 -6.08
C LEU A 123 7.26 -10.54 -5.69
N GLY A 124 8.60 -10.68 -5.77
CA GLY A 124 9.28 -11.89 -5.27
C GLY A 124 9.05 -12.12 -3.77
N VAL A 125 9.14 -11.04 -2.97
CA VAL A 125 8.84 -11.12 -1.52
C VAL A 125 7.39 -11.56 -1.26
N SER A 126 6.44 -11.16 -2.12
CA SER A 126 5.03 -11.56 -1.98
C SER A 126 4.84 -13.05 -2.27
N THR A 127 5.52 -13.59 -3.28
CA THR A 127 5.52 -15.03 -3.60
C THR A 127 6.15 -15.85 -2.46
N ASP A 128 7.30 -15.42 -1.95
CA ASP A 128 7.96 -16.07 -0.80
C ASP A 128 7.10 -16.02 0.47
N ALA A 129 6.38 -14.92 0.69
CA ALA A 129 5.46 -14.80 1.83
C ALA A 129 4.28 -15.78 1.71
N LEU A 130 3.76 -15.95 0.50
CA LEU A 130 2.68 -16.89 0.21
C LEU A 130 3.15 -18.34 0.40
N ASP A 131 4.34 -18.68 -0.08
CA ASP A 131 4.95 -20.01 0.10
C ASP A 131 5.21 -20.33 1.58
N ARG A 132 5.70 -19.35 2.34
CA ARG A 132 5.87 -19.49 3.80
C ARG A 132 4.54 -19.70 4.51
N PHE A 133 3.52 -18.93 4.13
CA PHE A 133 2.18 -19.07 4.70
C PHE A 133 1.62 -20.47 4.42
N CYS A 134 1.70 -20.98 3.19
CA CYS A 134 1.23 -22.32 2.83
C CYS A 134 1.93 -23.43 3.63
N LYS A 135 3.23 -23.25 3.94
CA LYS A 135 4.00 -24.22 4.72
C LYS A 135 3.73 -24.18 6.23
N ASN A 136 3.40 -22.99 6.77
CA ASN A 136 3.40 -22.75 8.21
C ASN A 136 1.99 -22.72 8.82
N THR A 137 0.96 -22.42 8.04
CA THR A 137 -0.42 -22.38 8.57
C THR A 137 -0.88 -23.75 9.00
N THR A 138 -1.44 -23.83 10.19
CA THR A 138 -2.03 -25.07 10.75
C THR A 138 -3.54 -25.08 10.60
N LEU A 139 -4.18 -23.93 10.74
CA LEU A 139 -5.64 -23.80 10.67
C LEU A 139 -6.16 -23.79 9.21
N TYR A 140 -5.33 -23.36 8.25
CA TYR A 140 -5.76 -23.08 6.87
C TYR A 140 -4.97 -23.89 5.82
N ALA A 141 -4.30 -24.98 6.20
CA ALA A 141 -3.43 -25.73 5.29
C ALA A 141 -4.08 -26.05 3.94
N CYS A 142 -5.34 -26.47 3.95
CA CYS A 142 -6.09 -26.81 2.73
C CYS A 142 -6.55 -25.59 1.93
N ASN A 143 -6.80 -24.46 2.58
CA ASN A 143 -7.27 -23.24 1.94
C ASN A 143 -6.11 -22.43 1.35
N ALA A 144 -4.92 -22.55 1.94
CA ALA A 144 -3.72 -21.82 1.55
C ALA A 144 -3.25 -22.18 0.15
N GLU A 145 -3.20 -23.47 -0.19
CA GLU A 145 -2.85 -23.93 -1.54
C GLU A 145 -3.81 -23.40 -2.61
N ARG A 146 -5.12 -23.41 -2.31
CA ARG A 146 -6.10 -22.88 -3.26
C ARG A 146 -6.01 -21.37 -3.39
N PHE A 147 -5.73 -20.68 -2.29
CA PHE A 147 -5.47 -19.24 -2.31
C PHE A 147 -4.25 -18.92 -3.17
N LYS A 148 -3.15 -19.69 -3.02
CA LYS A 148 -1.95 -19.56 -3.83
C LYS A 148 -2.24 -19.68 -5.33
N GLN A 149 -2.96 -20.71 -5.76
CA GLN A 149 -3.34 -20.89 -7.17
C GLN A 149 -4.08 -19.67 -7.73
N ILE A 150 -4.93 -19.03 -6.93
CA ILE A 150 -5.67 -17.83 -7.35
C ILE A 150 -4.72 -16.64 -7.45
N VAL A 151 -3.86 -16.42 -6.45
CA VAL A 151 -2.90 -15.31 -6.45
C VAL A 151 -1.94 -15.41 -7.64
N ASP A 152 -1.37 -16.58 -7.87
CA ASP A 152 -0.46 -16.84 -9.00
C ASP A 152 -1.12 -16.53 -10.35
N SER A 153 -2.42 -16.82 -10.49
CA SER A 153 -3.17 -16.51 -11.70
C SER A 153 -3.39 -15.00 -11.94
N VAL A 154 -3.37 -14.19 -10.87
CA VAL A 154 -3.62 -12.74 -10.91
C VAL A 154 -2.32 -11.93 -11.03
N GLU A 155 -1.24 -12.39 -10.42
CA GLU A 155 0.07 -11.71 -10.44
C GLU A 155 0.70 -11.60 -11.83
N ALA A 156 0.28 -12.43 -12.78
CA ALA A 156 0.71 -12.36 -14.19
C ALA A 156 0.47 -10.99 -14.88
N ARG A 157 -0.22 -10.05 -14.22
CA ARG A 157 -0.58 -8.73 -14.77
C ARG A 157 0.17 -7.56 -14.10
N SER A 158 1.41 -7.74 -13.75
CA SER A 158 2.23 -6.64 -13.19
C SER A 158 2.58 -5.56 -14.22
N VAL A 159 2.82 -4.34 -13.76
CA VAL A 159 3.34 -3.23 -14.57
C VAL A 159 4.81 -2.96 -14.22
N SER A 160 5.55 -2.38 -15.16
CA SER A 160 6.95 -2.03 -14.92
C SER A 160 7.09 -0.87 -13.92
N PRO A 161 8.17 -0.82 -13.13
CA PRO A 161 8.49 0.31 -12.25
C PRO A 161 8.52 1.65 -12.97
N SER A 162 8.96 1.67 -14.24
CA SER A 162 8.98 2.88 -15.06
C SER A 162 7.60 3.53 -15.20
N ARG A 163 6.53 2.73 -15.33
CA ARG A 163 5.16 3.26 -15.38
C ARG A 163 4.73 3.91 -14.07
N ILE A 164 5.22 3.42 -12.93
CA ILE A 164 4.99 4.04 -11.61
C ILE A 164 5.73 5.38 -11.55
N ALA A 165 7.00 5.41 -11.96
CA ALA A 165 7.80 6.63 -12.01
C ALA A 165 7.18 7.71 -12.90
N GLU A 166 6.79 7.36 -14.14
CA GLU A 166 6.09 8.26 -15.06
C GLU A 166 4.79 8.80 -14.46
N LYS A 167 4.00 7.93 -13.84
CA LYS A 167 2.75 8.34 -13.19
C LYS A 167 3.00 9.31 -12.06
N THR A 168 4.01 9.05 -11.24
CA THR A 168 4.43 9.92 -10.14
C THR A 168 4.89 11.27 -10.67
N LEU A 169 5.73 11.29 -11.70
CA LEU A 169 6.16 12.53 -12.34
C LEU A 169 4.98 13.35 -12.88
N ARG A 170 4.02 12.69 -13.54
CA ARG A 170 2.78 13.35 -14.01
C ARG A 170 1.94 13.91 -12.85
N ILE A 171 1.92 13.28 -11.68
CA ILE A 171 1.24 13.79 -10.49
C ILE A 171 1.97 15.05 -9.99
N LEU A 172 3.28 14.98 -9.88
CA LEU A 172 4.14 16.08 -9.43
C LEU A 172 4.07 17.30 -10.35
N SER A 173 3.93 17.10 -11.67
CA SER A 173 3.87 18.18 -12.66
C SER A 173 2.51 18.89 -12.72
N LYS A 174 1.44 18.34 -12.11
CA LYS A 174 0.12 18.95 -12.19
C LYS A 174 -0.01 20.16 -11.29
N ARG A 175 -0.52 21.27 -11.83
CA ARG A 175 -0.83 22.47 -11.04
C ARG A 175 -1.87 22.21 -9.96
N LYS A 176 -2.91 21.40 -10.26
CA LYS A 176 -3.99 20.99 -9.34
C LYS A 176 -4.09 19.47 -9.35
N PRO A 177 -3.21 18.74 -8.64
CA PRO A 177 -3.31 17.29 -8.57
C PRO A 177 -4.58 16.87 -7.81
N ARG A 178 -5.16 15.73 -8.22
CA ARG A 178 -6.23 15.05 -7.44
C ARG A 178 -5.63 14.41 -6.19
N PHE A 179 -6.46 14.15 -5.21
CA PHE A 179 -6.02 13.40 -4.03
C PHE A 179 -5.58 11.98 -4.40
N ALA A 180 -6.37 11.23 -5.18
CA ALA A 180 -6.09 9.83 -5.48
C ALA A 180 -5.90 9.57 -6.97
N TYR A 181 -4.89 8.75 -7.26
CA TYR A 181 -4.58 8.17 -8.56
C TYR A 181 -4.44 6.67 -8.43
N SER A 182 -4.83 5.92 -9.45
CA SER A 182 -4.68 4.47 -9.47
C SER A 182 -3.90 4.02 -10.71
N ILE A 183 -3.17 2.92 -10.58
CA ILE A 183 -2.46 2.26 -11.67
C ILE A 183 -2.55 0.75 -11.48
N ASN A 184 -2.80 0.03 -12.58
CA ASN A 184 -2.90 -1.43 -12.60
C ASN A 184 -3.92 -1.99 -11.60
N ARG A 185 -5.16 -1.51 -11.66
CA ARG A 185 -6.25 -2.02 -10.81
C ARG A 185 -6.74 -3.37 -11.29
N ASN A 186 -6.97 -4.29 -10.37
CA ASN A 186 -7.58 -5.58 -10.67
C ASN A 186 -9.11 -5.43 -10.79
N PRO A 187 -9.70 -5.67 -11.98
CA PRO A 187 -11.15 -5.51 -12.19
C PRO A 187 -11.98 -6.52 -11.38
N LEU A 188 -11.44 -7.71 -11.09
CA LEU A 188 -12.16 -8.73 -10.31
C LEU A 188 -12.32 -8.29 -8.84
N LEU A 189 -11.29 -7.65 -8.27
CA LEU A 189 -11.38 -7.08 -6.93
C LEU A 189 -12.41 -5.95 -6.86
N LEU A 190 -12.47 -5.12 -7.89
CA LEU A 190 -13.46 -4.05 -7.99
C LEU A 190 -14.87 -4.62 -8.05
N LEU A 191 -15.09 -5.64 -8.90
CA LEU A 191 -16.39 -6.29 -9.03
C LEU A 191 -16.81 -6.94 -7.71
N LEU A 192 -15.90 -7.64 -7.03
CA LEU A 192 -16.17 -8.24 -5.73
C LEU A 192 -16.62 -7.19 -4.71
N ASN A 193 -15.97 -6.02 -4.71
CA ASN A 193 -16.28 -4.94 -3.75
C ASN A 193 -17.61 -4.20 -3.98
N VAL A 194 -18.23 -4.35 -5.14
CA VAL A 194 -19.57 -3.82 -5.41
C VAL A 194 -20.67 -4.71 -4.81
N LEU A 195 -20.36 -5.98 -4.54
CA LEU A 195 -21.32 -6.93 -4.00
C LEU A 195 -21.61 -6.68 -2.51
N PRO A 196 -22.83 -7.03 -2.03
CA PRO A 196 -23.14 -7.00 -0.61
C PRO A 196 -22.17 -7.87 0.21
N LYS A 197 -21.80 -7.45 1.42
CA LYS A 197 -20.82 -8.15 2.28
C LYS A 197 -21.14 -9.64 2.49
N ARG A 198 -22.42 -9.98 2.70
CA ARG A 198 -22.82 -11.39 2.85
C ARG A 198 -22.49 -12.23 1.61
N LEU A 199 -22.67 -11.65 0.43
CA LEU A 199 -22.36 -12.34 -0.83
C LEU A 199 -20.86 -12.46 -1.05
N GLN A 200 -20.09 -11.39 -0.73
CA GLN A 200 -18.62 -11.45 -0.74
C GLN A 200 -18.10 -12.60 0.13
N LEU A 201 -18.54 -12.65 1.40
CA LEU A 201 -18.14 -13.69 2.35
C LEU A 201 -18.54 -15.10 1.85
N TRP A 202 -19.71 -15.23 1.27
CA TRP A 202 -20.16 -16.50 0.71
C TRP A 202 -19.30 -16.94 -0.49
N ILE A 203 -19.04 -16.03 -1.44
CA ILE A 203 -18.17 -16.29 -2.61
C ILE A 203 -16.79 -16.72 -2.16
N ILE A 204 -16.15 -15.96 -1.26
CA ILE A 204 -14.82 -16.27 -0.75
C ILE A 204 -14.79 -17.64 -0.06
N LYS A 205 -15.82 -17.95 0.75
CA LYS A 205 -15.96 -19.27 1.36
C LYS A 205 -16.06 -20.38 0.31
N GLN A 206 -16.86 -20.22 -0.76
CA GLN A 206 -16.99 -21.25 -1.81
C GLN A 206 -15.71 -21.40 -2.63
N VAL A 207 -15.05 -20.29 -2.93
CA VAL A 207 -13.81 -20.28 -3.72
C VAL A 207 -12.64 -20.92 -2.98
N LEU A 208 -12.54 -20.71 -1.66
CA LEU A 208 -11.43 -21.23 -0.83
C LEU A 208 -11.77 -22.57 -0.12
N LYS A 209 -13.02 -23.01 -0.14
CA LYS A 209 -13.40 -24.30 0.44
C LYS A 209 -12.83 -25.44 -0.39
N GLN A 210 -12.26 -26.43 0.27
CA GLN A 210 -11.96 -27.71 -0.36
C GLN A 210 -13.24 -28.39 -0.85
N LYS A 211 -13.14 -29.02 -2.02
CA LYS A 211 -14.13 -30.00 -2.49
C LYS A 211 -13.91 -31.34 -1.83
#